data_1678e357811be38276474a2285290193
#
_entry.id   1678e357811be38276474a2285290193
#
_cell.length_a   1.000
_cell.length_b   1.000
_cell.length_c   1.000
_cell.angle_alpha   90.00
_cell.angle_beta   90.00
_cell.angle_gamma   90.00
#
_symmetry.space_group_name_H-M   'P 1'
#
loop_
_entity.id
_entity.type
_entity.pdbx_description
1 polymer ?
#
loop_
_entity_poly.entity_id
_entity_poly.type
_entity_poly.pdbx_seq_one_letter_code
_entity_poly.pdbx_strand_id
1 'polypeptide(L)'
;MPMPPYPILCTTKDCKNLAEYKIAGRWSDGLIGELKTYGLCCAGCLEQAYRDSLRKQAACRLAPGESLEPPGIYHLERGQRDQKLQRLEELERKFLQ
;
A
#
# COMPACT_ATOMS: atom_id res chain seq x y z
N MET A 1 -12.23 24.37 -8.74
CA MET A 1 -13.34 23.78 -7.97
C MET A 1 -12.92 22.42 -7.46
N PRO A 2 -12.87 22.19 -6.15
CA PRO A 2 -12.51 20.88 -5.66
C PRO A 2 -13.55 19.84 -6.05
N MET A 3 -13.09 18.70 -6.54
CA MET A 3 -13.99 17.61 -6.86
C MET A 3 -14.53 17.01 -5.56
N PRO A 4 -15.80 16.59 -5.55
CA PRO A 4 -16.32 15.91 -4.38
C PRO A 4 -15.48 14.65 -4.12
N PRO A 5 -15.24 14.30 -2.85
CA PRO A 5 -14.42 13.12 -2.55
C PRO A 5 -15.09 11.85 -3.07
N TYR A 6 -14.34 11.06 -3.82
CA TYR A 6 -14.80 9.75 -4.26
C TYR A 6 -14.69 8.75 -3.12
N PRO A 7 -15.65 7.85 -2.96
CA PRO A 7 -15.42 6.70 -2.08
C PRO A 7 -14.31 5.83 -2.68
N ILE A 8 -13.26 5.61 -1.89
CA ILE A 8 -12.18 4.70 -2.29
C ILE A 8 -12.56 3.33 -1.78
N LEU A 9 -12.78 2.40 -2.71
CA LEU A 9 -13.21 1.06 -2.35
C LEU A 9 -12.04 0.11 -2.23
N CYS A 10 -12.21 -0.91 -1.37
CA CYS A 10 -11.25 -1.99 -1.22
C CYS A 10 -11.01 -2.67 -2.57
N THR A 11 -9.74 -2.91 -2.92
CA THR A 11 -9.39 -3.52 -4.21
C THR A 11 -9.50 -5.05 -4.20
N THR A 12 -9.82 -5.65 -3.08
CA THR A 12 -10.05 -7.09 -3.00
C THR A 12 -11.26 -7.47 -3.83
N LYS A 13 -11.13 -8.54 -4.61
CA LYS A 13 -12.21 -9.02 -5.47
C LYS A 13 -13.47 -9.28 -4.66
N ASP A 14 -14.59 -8.79 -5.16
CA ASP A 14 -15.93 -8.92 -4.54
C ASP A 14 -16.09 -8.20 -3.21
N CYS A 15 -15.11 -7.42 -2.77
CA CYS A 15 -15.25 -6.60 -1.58
C CYS A 15 -15.75 -5.21 -1.96
N LYS A 16 -16.83 -4.77 -1.31
CA LYS A 16 -17.44 -3.47 -1.57
C LYS A 16 -17.27 -2.49 -0.41
N ASN A 17 -16.47 -2.85 0.58
CA ASN A 17 -16.21 -1.99 1.71
C ASN A 17 -15.32 -0.81 1.31
N LEU A 18 -15.43 0.29 2.06
CA LEU A 18 -14.53 1.42 1.87
C LEU A 18 -13.11 1.03 2.27
N ALA A 19 -12.13 1.49 1.50
CA ALA A 19 -10.73 1.26 1.84
C ALA A 19 -10.32 2.18 2.99
N GLU A 20 -9.61 1.62 3.96
CA GLU A 20 -9.10 2.35 5.10
C GLU A 20 -7.57 2.33 5.15
N TYR A 21 -6.95 1.43 4.39
CA TYR A 21 -5.51 1.22 4.41
C TYR A 21 -4.94 1.13 3.01
N LYS A 22 -3.70 1.58 2.87
CA LYS A 22 -2.93 1.49 1.63
C LYS A 22 -1.72 0.62 1.90
N ILE A 23 -1.49 -0.36 1.04
CA ILE A 23 -0.28 -1.19 1.09
C ILE A 23 0.64 -0.74 -0.03
N ALA A 24 1.84 -0.28 0.33
CA ALA A 24 2.76 0.27 -0.64
C ALA A 24 4.20 0.08 -0.18
N GLY A 25 5.12 0.02 -1.14
CA GLY A 25 6.54 -0.08 -0.88
C GLY A 25 7.31 1.00 -1.63
N ARG A 26 8.43 1.44 -1.07
CA ARG A 26 9.27 2.44 -1.73
C ARG A 26 10.12 1.80 -2.81
N TRP A 27 10.02 2.34 -4.00
CA TRP A 27 10.84 1.97 -5.14
C TRP A 27 11.80 3.11 -5.44
N SER A 28 13.02 2.77 -5.84
CA SER A 28 14.01 3.76 -6.26
C SER A 28 14.89 3.19 -7.35
N ASP A 29 15.32 4.05 -8.28
CA ASP A 29 16.31 3.70 -9.30
C ASP A 29 17.69 4.32 -8.99
N GLY A 30 17.82 4.93 -7.81
CA GLY A 30 19.03 5.66 -7.42
C GLY A 30 18.95 7.15 -7.70
N LEU A 31 18.05 7.59 -8.57
CA LEU A 31 17.84 8.99 -8.93
C LEU A 31 16.47 9.48 -8.49
N ILE A 32 15.46 8.65 -8.65
CA ILE A 32 14.07 8.97 -8.33
C ILE A 32 13.53 7.92 -7.38
N GLY A 33 12.73 8.34 -6.40
CA GLY A 33 12.02 7.42 -5.50
C GLY A 33 10.53 7.61 -5.64
N GLU A 34 9.79 6.51 -5.64
CA GLU A 34 8.33 6.51 -5.71
C GLU A 34 7.75 5.52 -4.72
N LEU A 35 6.51 5.77 -4.31
CA LEU A 35 5.75 4.83 -3.48
C LEU A 35 4.90 3.97 -4.41
N LYS A 36 5.27 2.69 -4.53
CA LYS A 36 4.54 1.75 -5.38
C LYS A 36 3.37 1.18 -4.58
N THR A 37 2.15 1.43 -5.05
CA THR A 37 0.94 0.94 -4.39
C THR A 37 0.63 -0.49 -4.82
N TYR A 38 0.48 -1.39 -3.84
CA TYR A 38 0.08 -2.78 -4.08
C TYR A 38 -1.43 -2.96 -3.99
N GLY A 39 -2.08 -2.21 -3.11
CA GLY A 39 -3.52 -2.30 -2.99
C GLY A 39 -4.08 -1.31 -1.97
N LEU A 40 -5.39 -1.13 -2.06
CA LEU A 40 -6.16 -0.33 -1.11
C LEU A 40 -7.17 -1.27 -0.49
N CYS A 41 -7.26 -1.32 0.83
CA CYS A 41 -8.07 -2.35 1.47
C CYS A 41 -8.78 -1.87 2.73
N CYS A 42 -9.88 -2.54 3.04
CA CYS A 42 -10.59 -2.35 4.30
C CYS A 42 -9.91 -3.17 5.40
N ALA A 43 -10.32 -2.93 6.66
CA ALA A 43 -9.73 -3.63 7.80
C ALA A 43 -9.88 -5.15 7.69
N GLY A 44 -11.01 -5.62 7.16
CA GLY A 44 -11.27 -7.06 7.04
C GLY A 44 -10.41 -7.78 5.99
N CYS A 45 -9.90 -7.05 4.98
CA CYS A 45 -9.07 -7.62 3.93
C CYS A 45 -7.58 -7.34 4.12
N LEU A 46 -7.24 -6.52 5.12
CA LEU A 46 -5.89 -6.00 5.29
C LEU A 46 -4.82 -7.09 5.42
N GLU A 47 -5.03 -8.07 6.29
CA GLU A 47 -4.06 -9.13 6.53
C GLU A 47 -3.74 -9.91 5.26
N GLN A 48 -4.78 -10.37 4.56
CA GLN A 48 -4.60 -11.14 3.33
C GLN A 48 -3.95 -10.30 2.23
N ALA A 49 -4.41 -9.05 2.08
CA ALA A 49 -3.85 -8.15 1.08
C ALA A 49 -2.38 -7.86 1.35
N TYR A 50 -2.01 -7.71 2.62
CA TYR A 50 -0.63 -7.48 3.01
C TYR A 50 0.24 -8.70 2.67
N ARG A 51 -0.21 -9.90 2.99
CA ARG A 51 0.51 -11.14 2.67
C ARG A 51 0.68 -11.34 1.17
N ASP A 52 -0.37 -11.03 0.39
CA ASP A 52 -0.29 -11.09 -1.07
C ASP A 52 0.71 -10.08 -1.62
N SER A 53 0.77 -8.89 -1.01
CA SER A 53 1.72 -7.85 -1.40
C SER A 53 3.17 -8.28 -1.14
N LEU A 54 3.42 -8.96 -0.02
CA LEU A 54 4.75 -9.50 0.28
C LEU A 54 5.19 -10.51 -0.79
N ARG A 55 4.27 -11.36 -1.24
CA ARG A 55 4.57 -12.32 -2.31
C ARG A 55 4.86 -11.63 -3.62
N LYS A 56 4.09 -10.61 -3.96
CA LYS A 56 4.31 -9.83 -5.19
C LYS A 56 5.64 -9.12 -5.16
N GLN A 57 6.02 -8.55 -4.02
CA GLN A 57 7.30 -7.88 -3.87
C GLN A 57 8.46 -8.85 -4.05
N ALA A 58 8.36 -10.04 -3.45
CA ALA A 58 9.39 -11.07 -3.55
C ALA A 58 9.55 -11.58 -5.00
N ALA A 59 8.48 -11.59 -5.77
CA ALA A 59 8.49 -12.02 -7.17
C ALA A 59 8.84 -10.90 -8.14
N CYS A 60 8.95 -9.67 -7.67
CA CYS A 60 9.23 -8.52 -8.53
C CYS A 60 10.68 -8.56 -9.04
N ARG A 61 10.84 -8.45 -10.34
CA ARG A 61 12.17 -8.37 -10.96
C ARG A 61 12.57 -6.90 -11.06
N LEU A 62 13.73 -6.59 -10.52
CA LEU A 62 14.26 -5.24 -10.55
C LEU A 62 15.40 -5.15 -11.58
N ALA A 63 15.45 -4.02 -12.30
CA ALA A 63 16.57 -3.73 -13.19
C ALA A 63 17.79 -3.33 -12.36
N PRO A 64 19.01 -3.41 -12.93
CA PRO A 64 20.21 -2.96 -12.22
C PRO A 64 20.04 -1.50 -11.76
N GLY A 65 20.39 -1.24 -10.51
CA GLY A 65 20.27 0.09 -9.91
C GLY A 65 18.91 0.37 -9.27
N GLU A 66 17.93 -0.49 -9.47
CA GLU A 66 16.63 -0.36 -8.82
C GLU A 66 16.57 -1.07 -7.48
N SER A 67 15.81 -0.50 -6.57
CA SER A 67 15.54 -1.13 -5.28
C SER A 67 14.05 -1.02 -4.96
N LEU A 68 13.53 -1.99 -4.23
CA LEU A 68 12.14 -2.01 -3.80
C LEU A 68 12.10 -2.50 -2.36
N GLU A 69 11.68 -1.63 -1.46
CA GLU A 69 11.55 -1.99 -0.05
C GLU A 69 10.34 -2.91 0.15
N PRO A 70 10.33 -3.73 1.22
CA PRO A 70 9.15 -4.51 1.55
C PRO A 70 7.92 -3.64 1.72
N PRO A 71 6.72 -4.13 1.36
CA PRO A 71 5.49 -3.35 1.51
C PRO A 71 5.24 -2.95 2.95
N GLY A 72 4.77 -1.72 3.12
CA GLY A 72 4.30 -1.21 4.40
C GLY A 72 2.81 -0.94 4.36
N ILE A 73 2.21 -0.81 5.53
CA ILE A 73 0.79 -0.49 5.69
C ILE A 73 0.67 0.96 6.09
N TYR A 74 -0.15 1.72 5.34
CA TYR A 74 -0.39 3.13 5.61
C TYR A 74 -1.88 3.35 5.88
N HIS A 75 -2.17 4.27 6.79
CA HIS A 75 -3.55 4.71 7.00
C HIS A 75 -3.95 5.61 5.84
N LEU A 76 -5.05 5.26 5.17
CA LEU A 76 -5.52 6.02 4.00
C LEU A 76 -6.39 7.17 4.45
N GLU A 77 -5.96 8.40 4.16
CA GLU A 77 -6.73 9.60 4.45
C GLU A 77 -7.04 10.33 3.15
N ARG A 78 -8.30 10.77 3.04
CA ARG A 78 -8.72 11.52 1.87
C ARG A 78 -8.01 12.87 1.81
N GLY A 79 -7.56 13.23 0.61
CA GLY A 79 -6.88 14.50 0.39
C GLY A 79 -5.45 14.55 0.86
N GLN A 80 -4.93 13.48 1.44
CA GLN A 80 -3.53 13.41 1.85
C GLN A 80 -2.68 12.81 0.74
N ARG A 81 -1.52 13.42 0.54
CA ARG A 81 -0.54 12.89 -0.41
C ARG A 81 0.20 11.71 0.22
N ASP A 82 0.75 10.84 -0.61
CA ASP A 82 1.49 9.66 -0.15
C ASP A 82 2.56 9.99 0.89
N GLN A 83 3.21 11.14 0.75
CA GLN A 83 4.27 11.58 1.66
C GLN A 83 3.77 11.89 3.07
N LYS A 84 2.46 12.14 3.21
CA LYS A 84 1.85 12.50 4.48
C LYS A 84 1.04 11.38 5.10
N LEU A 85 0.98 10.23 4.45
CA LEU A 85 0.27 9.08 5.01
C LEU A 85 1.05 8.50 6.19
N GLN A 86 0.34 8.14 7.23
CA GLN A 86 0.94 7.55 8.42
C GLN A 86 1.19 6.06 8.20
N ARG A 87 2.44 5.63 8.36
CA ARG A 87 2.79 4.22 8.29
C ARG A 87 2.46 3.52 9.60
N LEU A 88 1.81 2.38 9.51
CA LEU A 88 1.34 1.61 10.66
C LEU A 88 2.24 0.39 10.89
N GLU A 89 3.45 0.62 11.36
CA GLU A 89 4.45 -0.43 11.55
C GLU A 89 4.02 -1.51 12.53
N GLU A 90 3.20 -1.16 13.52
CA GLU A 90 2.72 -2.13 14.50
C GLU A 90 1.82 -3.19 13.85
N LEU A 91 0.97 -2.79 12.91
CA LEU A 91 0.14 -3.73 12.16
C LEU A 91 0.99 -4.63 11.29
N GLU A 92 2.04 -4.08 10.68
CA GLU A 92 2.96 -4.86 9.86
C GLU A 92 3.61 -5.97 10.68
N ARG A 93 4.10 -5.64 11.87
CA ARG A 93 4.71 -6.63 12.77
C ARG A 93 3.71 -7.70 13.21
N LYS A 94 2.49 -7.29 13.50
CA LYS A 94 1.43 -8.22 13.91
C LYS A 94 1.15 -9.27 12.84
N PHE A 95 1.13 -8.86 11.58
CA PHE A 95 0.82 -9.77 10.47
C PHE A 95 2.03 -10.59 10.03
N LEU A 96 3.24 -10.20 10.41
CA LEU A 96 4.47 -10.94 10.07
C LEU A 96 4.79 -12.05 11.09
N GLN A 97 4.08 -12.07 12.19
CA GLN A 97 4.26 -13.12 13.21
C GLN A 97 3.59 -14.43 12.81
#